data_efb67948c571304ffbf5ee22371331f0
#
_entry.id   efb67948c571304ffbf5ee22371331f0
#
_cell.length_a   1.000
_cell.length_b   1.000
_cell.length_c   1.000
_cell.angle_alpha   90.00
_cell.angle_beta   90.00
_cell.angle_gamma   90.00
#
_symmetry.space_group_name_H-M   'P 1'
#
loop_
_entity.id
_entity.type
_entity.pdbx_description
1 polymer ?
#
loop_
_entity_poly.entity_id
_entity_poly.type
_entity_poly.pdbx_seq_one_letter_code
_entity_poly.pdbx_strand_id
1 'polypeptide(L)'
;GIYRNNFDAALNTRHGFPVFATVLEANHIAKRDDAYAAFRLTEDDEQEIRALARDDRIGKRIIKSMAPSIYGHQSIKTAIALSLFGGVSKDVGGKHRIRGDINVLLLGDPGTAKSQFLKYVEKTANRAVFATGQGASAVGLTAGVRRDPVTREWTLEGGALVLADKGVCLIDEFDKMNDADRTSIHEAMEQQSISISKAGIVATLQARCAIVAAANPIRGRYNPTVPFSQNVELTEPILSRFDVLCVVKDLVDPVQDEMLARFV
;
A
#
# COMPACT_ATOMS: atom_id res chain seq x y z
N GLY A 1 -11.63 -5.32 -28.51
CA GLY A 1 -12.48 -4.17 -28.86
C GLY A 1 -12.21 -3.62 -30.24
N ILE A 2 -13.11 -2.81 -30.74
CA ILE A 2 -13.01 -2.16 -32.05
C ILE A 2 -12.78 -0.68 -31.80
N TYR A 3 -11.71 -0.13 -32.36
CA TYR A 3 -11.42 1.30 -32.32
C TYR A 3 -12.20 2.01 -33.41
N ARG A 4 -12.96 3.04 -33.04
CA ARG A 4 -13.75 3.87 -33.97
C ARG A 4 -13.52 5.36 -33.71
N ASN A 5 -13.49 6.13 -34.78
CA ASN A 5 -13.58 7.58 -34.68
C ASN A 5 -15.06 7.95 -34.70
N ASN A 6 -15.52 8.63 -33.67
CA ASN A 6 -16.88 9.13 -33.56
C ASN A 6 -16.88 10.63 -33.84
N PHE A 7 -17.77 11.05 -34.73
CA PHE A 7 -17.97 12.47 -35.03
C PHE A 7 -18.96 13.05 -34.03
N ASP A 8 -18.48 13.90 -33.13
CA ASP A 8 -19.33 14.61 -32.18
C ASP A 8 -19.75 15.96 -32.73
N ALA A 9 -20.99 16.10 -33.15
CA ALA A 9 -21.56 17.31 -33.69
C ALA A 9 -21.55 18.48 -32.66
N ALA A 10 -21.63 18.18 -31.36
CA ALA A 10 -21.66 19.20 -30.30
C ALA A 10 -20.28 19.85 -30.06
N LEU A 11 -19.19 19.12 -30.29
CA LEU A 11 -17.83 19.63 -30.23
C LEU A 11 -17.47 20.46 -31.46
N ASN A 12 -18.03 20.13 -32.64
CA ASN A 12 -17.72 20.80 -33.89
C ASN A 12 -18.36 22.20 -34.03
N THR A 13 -19.50 22.44 -33.37
CA THR A 13 -20.16 23.75 -33.41
C THR A 13 -19.40 24.86 -32.69
N ARG A 14 -18.47 24.52 -31.80
CA ARG A 14 -17.69 25.49 -31.00
C ARG A 14 -16.36 25.90 -31.63
N HIS A 15 -15.73 25.08 -32.45
CA HIS A 15 -14.36 25.29 -32.89
C HIS A 15 -14.16 25.37 -34.40
N GLY A 16 -15.18 25.20 -35.22
CA GLY A 16 -15.10 25.35 -36.69
C GLY A 16 -14.18 24.35 -37.40
N PHE A 17 -13.60 23.38 -36.67
CA PHE A 17 -12.74 22.31 -37.19
C PHE A 17 -13.30 20.95 -36.81
N PRO A 18 -13.35 19.97 -37.71
CA PRO A 18 -13.88 18.64 -37.37
C PRO A 18 -13.00 17.94 -36.34
N VAL A 19 -13.47 17.91 -35.10
CA VAL A 19 -12.82 17.17 -33.99
C VAL A 19 -13.49 15.80 -33.90
N PHE A 20 -12.70 14.74 -34.03
CA PHE A 20 -13.16 13.37 -33.88
C PHE A 20 -12.86 12.88 -32.46
N ALA A 21 -13.88 12.49 -31.73
CA ALA A 21 -13.71 11.74 -30.51
C ALA A 21 -13.37 10.28 -30.82
N THR A 22 -12.36 9.76 -30.18
CA THR A 22 -11.98 8.34 -30.35
C THR A 22 -12.74 7.50 -29.33
N VAL A 23 -13.41 6.46 -29.79
CA VAL A 23 -14.19 5.53 -28.96
C VAL A 23 -13.69 4.12 -29.18
N LEU A 24 -13.49 3.38 -28.10
CA LEU A 24 -13.17 1.97 -28.09
C LEU A 24 -14.45 1.17 -27.73
N GLU A 25 -15.06 0.53 -28.70
CA GLU A 25 -16.16 -0.39 -28.42
C GLU A 25 -15.60 -1.71 -27.87
N ALA A 26 -15.79 -1.96 -26.58
CA ALA A 26 -15.32 -3.17 -25.94
C ALA A 26 -16.33 -4.31 -26.17
N ASN A 27 -15.89 -5.39 -26.80
CA ASN A 27 -16.67 -6.63 -26.95
C ASN A 27 -16.44 -7.62 -25.79
N HIS A 28 -15.35 -7.46 -25.06
CA HIS A 28 -15.03 -8.21 -23.84
C HIS A 28 -14.14 -7.37 -22.92
N ILE A 29 -14.43 -7.41 -21.62
CA ILE A 29 -13.65 -6.75 -20.58
C ILE A 29 -13.27 -7.81 -19.55
N ALA A 30 -11.97 -8.10 -19.44
CA ALA A 30 -11.44 -8.93 -18.37
C ALA A 30 -11.00 -8.04 -17.21
N LYS A 31 -11.57 -8.27 -16.03
CA LYS A 31 -11.13 -7.58 -14.80
C LYS A 31 -9.81 -8.20 -14.32
N ARG A 32 -8.86 -7.38 -13.92
CA ARG A 32 -7.62 -7.87 -13.30
C ARG A 32 -7.88 -8.66 -12.01
N ASP A 33 -8.88 -8.26 -11.25
CA ASP A 33 -9.27 -8.95 -10.01
C ASP A 33 -9.75 -10.38 -10.25
N ASP A 34 -10.34 -10.66 -11.41
CA ASP A 34 -10.75 -12.02 -11.77
C ASP A 34 -9.55 -12.95 -12.01
N ALA A 35 -8.38 -12.41 -12.37
CA ALA A 35 -7.15 -13.20 -12.46
C ALA A 35 -6.68 -13.69 -11.07
N TYR A 36 -6.92 -12.91 -10.03
CA TYR A 36 -6.62 -13.32 -8.64
C TYR A 36 -7.70 -14.23 -8.03
N ALA A 37 -8.97 -13.99 -8.38
CA ALA A 37 -10.07 -14.87 -7.99
C ALA A 37 -10.04 -16.21 -8.74
N ALA A 38 -9.43 -16.22 -9.93
CA ALA A 38 -9.22 -17.43 -10.75
C ALA A 38 -7.97 -18.22 -10.33
N PHE A 39 -7.15 -17.72 -9.40
CA PHE A 39 -6.06 -18.49 -8.81
C PHE A 39 -6.66 -19.59 -7.90
N ARG A 40 -7.22 -20.59 -8.52
CA ARG A 40 -7.62 -21.81 -7.83
C ARG A 40 -6.35 -22.60 -7.57
N LEU A 41 -6.07 -22.84 -6.29
CA LEU A 41 -5.03 -23.77 -5.89
C LEU A 41 -5.28 -25.10 -6.60
N THR A 42 -4.26 -25.60 -7.28
CA THR A 42 -4.30 -26.96 -7.82
C THR A 42 -4.12 -27.96 -6.67
N GLU A 43 -4.52 -29.21 -6.90
CA GLU A 43 -4.32 -30.26 -5.88
C GLU A 43 -2.85 -30.46 -5.57
N ASP A 44 -1.97 -30.26 -6.54
CA ASP A 44 -0.51 -30.33 -6.36
C ASP A 44 0.00 -29.18 -5.47
N ASP A 45 -0.47 -27.95 -5.70
CA ASP A 45 -0.14 -26.79 -4.86
C ASP A 45 -0.57 -27.00 -3.40
N GLU A 46 -1.76 -27.57 -3.20
CA GLU A 46 -2.27 -27.86 -1.85
C GLU A 46 -1.42 -28.92 -1.14
N GLN A 47 -0.97 -29.97 -1.85
CA GLN A 47 -0.08 -30.95 -1.29
C GLN A 47 1.28 -30.35 -0.93
N GLU A 48 1.83 -29.50 -1.78
CA GLU A 48 3.09 -28.80 -1.54
C GLU A 48 3.00 -27.87 -0.33
N ILE A 49 1.93 -27.09 -0.21
CA ILE A 49 1.66 -26.22 0.95
C ILE A 49 1.55 -27.06 2.24
N ARG A 50 0.83 -28.17 2.20
CA ARG A 50 0.71 -29.08 3.36
C ARG A 50 2.04 -29.74 3.74
N ALA A 51 2.89 -30.06 2.75
CA ALA A 51 4.22 -30.57 3.00
C ALA A 51 5.13 -29.52 3.66
N LEU A 52 5.10 -28.28 3.16
CA LEU A 52 5.82 -27.15 3.74
C LEU A 52 5.35 -26.82 5.16
N ALA A 53 4.04 -26.91 5.43
CA ALA A 53 3.46 -26.64 6.75
C ALA A 53 3.93 -27.62 7.84
N ARG A 54 4.44 -28.81 7.46
CA ARG A 54 4.99 -29.81 8.40
C ARG A 54 6.46 -29.55 8.76
N ASP A 55 7.11 -28.60 8.08
CA ASP A 55 8.51 -28.26 8.36
C ASP A 55 8.59 -27.34 9.58
N ASP A 56 9.17 -27.78 10.67
CA ASP A 56 9.37 -26.99 11.91
C ASP A 56 10.19 -25.71 11.68
N ARG A 57 10.95 -25.65 10.60
CA ARG A 57 11.80 -24.50 10.26
C ARG A 57 11.18 -23.59 9.19
N ILE A 58 9.91 -23.80 8.83
CA ILE A 58 9.27 -23.06 7.75
C ILE A 58 9.31 -21.53 7.96
N GLY A 59 9.10 -21.05 9.18
CA GLY A 59 9.16 -19.63 9.50
C GLY A 59 10.53 -19.01 9.16
N LYS A 60 11.63 -19.69 9.51
CA LYS A 60 12.99 -19.23 9.16
C LYS A 60 13.25 -19.26 7.66
N ARG A 61 12.70 -20.26 6.95
CA ARG A 61 12.81 -20.35 5.48
C ARG A 61 12.07 -19.23 4.80
N ILE A 62 10.84 -18.91 5.24
CA ILE A 62 10.05 -17.79 4.71
C ILE A 62 10.81 -16.47 4.92
N ILE A 63 11.28 -16.19 6.15
CA ILE A 63 12.03 -14.95 6.44
C ILE A 63 13.29 -14.85 5.58
N LYS A 64 14.00 -15.96 5.36
CA LYS A 64 15.19 -15.99 4.52
C LYS A 64 14.89 -15.79 3.03
N SER A 65 13.74 -16.25 2.56
CA SER A 65 13.28 -16.06 1.17
C SER A 65 12.73 -14.66 0.89
N MET A 66 12.40 -13.91 1.95
CA MET A 66 11.91 -12.53 1.81
C MET A 66 13.02 -11.61 1.32
N ALA A 67 12.71 -10.83 0.27
CA ALA A 67 13.62 -9.86 -0.32
C ALA A 67 15.07 -10.40 -0.45
N PRO A 68 15.33 -11.42 -1.30
CA PRO A 68 16.63 -12.08 -1.38
C PRO A 68 17.73 -11.12 -1.86
N SER A 69 17.38 -10.06 -2.57
CA SER A 69 18.31 -9.02 -3.03
C SER A 69 18.80 -8.08 -1.94
N ILE A 70 18.21 -8.14 -0.74
CA ILE A 70 18.59 -7.28 0.38
C ILE A 70 19.31 -8.10 1.43
N TYR A 71 20.56 -7.72 1.73
CA TYR A 71 21.38 -8.37 2.73
C TYR A 71 20.96 -7.99 4.15
N GLY A 72 20.95 -8.96 5.06
CA GLY A 72 20.68 -8.72 6.48
C GLY A 72 19.21 -8.36 6.79
N HIS A 73 19.03 -7.47 7.75
CA HIS A 73 17.72 -6.90 8.17
C HIS A 73 16.64 -7.95 8.49
N GLN A 74 17.00 -9.02 9.20
CA GLN A 74 16.08 -10.12 9.52
C GLN A 74 14.84 -9.67 10.30
N SER A 75 14.99 -8.70 11.20
CA SER A 75 13.88 -8.14 11.97
C SER A 75 12.84 -7.47 11.06
N ILE A 76 13.30 -6.71 10.07
CA ILE A 76 12.42 -6.04 9.09
C ILE A 76 11.73 -7.07 8.21
N LYS A 77 12.47 -8.07 7.72
CA LYS A 77 11.91 -9.18 6.94
C LYS A 77 10.84 -9.93 7.73
N THR A 78 11.07 -10.13 9.03
CA THR A 78 10.08 -10.76 9.92
C THR A 78 8.86 -9.88 10.10
N ALA A 79 9.01 -8.57 10.32
CA ALA A 79 7.90 -7.64 10.46
C ALA A 79 7.03 -7.59 9.20
N ILE A 80 7.67 -7.55 8.02
CA ILE A 80 6.97 -7.57 6.72
C ILE A 80 6.26 -8.90 6.51
N ALA A 81 6.90 -10.04 6.85
CA ALA A 81 6.25 -11.35 6.77
C ALA A 81 4.99 -11.41 7.64
N LEU A 82 5.08 -10.94 8.88
CA LEU A 82 3.94 -10.88 9.79
C LEU A 82 2.82 -9.98 9.26
N SER A 83 3.16 -8.83 8.66
CA SER A 83 2.17 -7.94 8.03
C SER A 83 1.47 -8.59 6.83
N LEU A 84 2.20 -9.36 6.00
CA LEU A 84 1.65 -10.06 4.85
C LEU A 84 0.71 -11.21 5.24
N PHE A 85 1.06 -11.96 6.27
CA PHE A 85 0.19 -13.03 6.79
C PHE A 85 -0.99 -12.46 7.58
N GLY A 86 -0.78 -11.32 8.25
CA GLY A 86 -1.77 -10.72 9.13
C GLY A 86 -2.12 -11.58 10.34
N GLY A 87 -3.06 -11.09 11.13
CA GLY A 87 -3.65 -11.79 12.28
C GLY A 87 -5.13 -12.10 12.04
N VAL A 88 -5.71 -12.83 12.97
CA VAL A 88 -7.14 -13.13 12.94
C VAL A 88 -7.91 -12.00 13.64
N SER A 89 -8.86 -11.40 12.94
CA SER A 89 -9.75 -10.41 13.54
C SER A 89 -10.62 -11.06 14.61
N LYS A 90 -10.76 -10.41 15.76
CA LYS A 90 -11.59 -10.90 16.87
C LYS A 90 -12.84 -10.06 16.99
N ASP A 91 -13.99 -10.73 17.09
CA ASP A 91 -15.27 -10.09 17.36
C ASP A 91 -15.68 -10.43 18.82
N VAL A 92 -15.76 -9.40 19.65
CA VAL A 92 -16.10 -9.56 21.06
C VAL A 92 -17.61 -9.30 21.23
N GLY A 93 -18.41 -10.34 20.92
CA GLY A 93 -19.84 -10.31 21.17
C GLY A 93 -20.62 -9.24 20.41
N GLY A 94 -20.20 -8.88 19.18
CA GLY A 94 -20.91 -7.93 18.32
C GLY A 94 -20.80 -6.45 18.71
N LYS A 95 -20.10 -6.13 19.81
CA LYS A 95 -19.94 -4.74 20.30
C LYS A 95 -18.65 -4.10 19.82
N HIS A 96 -17.56 -4.86 19.75
CA HIS A 96 -16.26 -4.36 19.34
C HIS A 96 -15.57 -5.38 18.45
N ARG A 97 -15.12 -4.93 17.28
CA ARG A 97 -14.28 -5.71 16.37
C ARG A 97 -12.84 -5.25 16.50
N ILE A 98 -11.95 -6.18 16.85
CA ILE A 98 -10.51 -5.93 16.87
C ILE A 98 -9.95 -6.33 15.50
N ARG A 99 -9.24 -5.42 14.85
CA ARG A 99 -8.59 -5.67 13.56
C ARG A 99 -7.51 -6.77 13.68
N GLY A 100 -7.33 -7.53 12.61
CA GLY A 100 -6.24 -8.51 12.48
C GLY A 100 -5.06 -7.97 11.64
N ASP A 101 -5.20 -6.82 10.99
CA ASP A 101 -4.18 -6.25 10.13
C ASP A 101 -3.02 -5.69 10.97
N ILE A 102 -1.77 -5.98 10.56
CA ILE A 102 -0.55 -5.55 11.24
C ILE A 102 0.08 -4.41 10.43
N ASN A 103 0.12 -3.22 11.01
CA ASN A 103 0.70 -2.04 10.40
C ASN A 103 2.17 -1.91 10.79
N VAL A 104 3.04 -1.68 9.80
CA VAL A 104 4.49 -1.58 9.98
C VAL A 104 4.99 -0.23 9.50
N LEU A 105 5.78 0.44 10.33
CA LEU A 105 6.49 1.66 9.94
C LEU A 105 8.00 1.38 9.89
N LEU A 106 8.59 1.64 8.73
CA LEU A 106 10.03 1.58 8.51
C LEU A 106 10.60 3.00 8.58
N LEU A 107 11.27 3.32 9.67
CA LEU A 107 11.97 4.58 9.83
C LEU A 107 13.48 4.36 9.67
N GLY A 108 14.13 5.15 8.87
CA GLY A 108 15.59 5.00 8.77
C GLY A 108 16.24 6.00 7.84
N ASP A 109 17.57 5.98 7.88
CA ASP A 109 18.42 6.88 7.11
C ASP A 109 18.20 6.68 5.60
N PRO A 110 18.41 7.72 4.77
CA PRO A 110 18.31 7.59 3.33
C PRO A 110 19.33 6.56 2.80
N GLY A 111 18.98 5.82 1.76
CA GLY A 111 19.85 4.79 1.19
C GLY A 111 19.79 3.42 1.87
N THR A 112 19.02 3.24 2.94
CA THR A 112 18.90 1.97 3.68
C THR A 112 17.90 0.95 3.08
N ALA A 113 17.66 1.02 1.79
CA ALA A 113 16.82 0.10 1.01
C ALA A 113 15.34 0.00 1.42
N LYS A 114 14.78 0.97 2.16
CA LYS A 114 13.37 0.97 2.58
C LYS A 114 12.39 0.83 1.42
N SER A 115 12.56 1.66 0.38
CA SER A 115 11.72 1.61 -0.82
C SER A 115 11.85 0.30 -1.60
N GLN A 116 12.99 -0.39 -1.49
CA GLN A 116 13.17 -1.70 -2.12
C GLN A 116 12.37 -2.80 -1.39
N PHE A 117 12.27 -2.72 -0.06
CA PHE A 117 11.36 -3.60 0.67
C PHE A 117 9.91 -3.41 0.24
N LEU A 118 9.46 -2.17 0.10
CA LEU A 118 8.10 -1.87 -0.37
C LEU A 118 7.86 -2.42 -1.78
N LYS A 119 8.78 -2.19 -2.71
CA LYS A 119 8.69 -2.73 -4.08
C LYS A 119 8.70 -4.25 -4.14
N TYR A 120 9.41 -4.90 -3.24
CA TYR A 120 9.38 -6.36 -3.12
C TYR A 120 7.99 -6.83 -2.66
N VAL A 121 7.42 -6.17 -1.65
CA VAL A 121 6.07 -6.49 -1.15
C VAL A 121 5.02 -6.28 -2.24
N GLU A 122 5.12 -5.20 -3.02
CA GLU A 122 4.23 -4.93 -4.16
C GLU A 122 4.21 -6.10 -5.16
N LYS A 123 5.37 -6.69 -5.43
CA LYS A 123 5.49 -7.82 -6.37
C LYS A 123 5.03 -9.16 -5.79
N THR A 124 5.15 -9.32 -4.46
CA THR A 124 4.91 -10.61 -3.79
C THR A 124 3.49 -10.73 -3.26
N ALA A 125 2.91 -9.64 -2.79
CA ALA A 125 1.56 -9.66 -2.23
C ALA A 125 0.51 -9.82 -3.34
N ASN A 126 -0.51 -10.61 -3.08
CA ASN A 126 -1.60 -10.85 -4.02
C ASN A 126 -2.34 -9.57 -4.40
N ARG A 127 -2.56 -8.68 -3.42
CA ARG A 127 -3.19 -7.38 -3.62
C ARG A 127 -2.39 -6.34 -2.85
N ALA A 128 -1.56 -5.61 -3.57
CA ALA A 128 -0.78 -4.51 -3.04
C ALA A 128 -0.96 -3.27 -3.89
N VAL A 129 -1.08 -2.13 -3.25
CA VAL A 129 -1.12 -0.83 -3.92
C VAL A 129 0.01 0.03 -3.37
N PHE A 130 0.87 0.49 -4.28
CA PHE A 130 1.99 1.35 -3.94
C PHE A 130 1.59 2.82 -4.14
N ALA A 131 1.84 3.64 -3.13
CA ALA A 131 1.62 5.07 -3.15
C ALA A 131 2.84 5.81 -2.59
N THR A 132 3.05 7.04 -3.03
CA THR A 132 4.11 7.92 -2.51
C THR A 132 3.48 9.11 -1.80
N GLY A 133 4.02 9.50 -0.66
CA GLY A 133 3.49 10.62 0.14
C GLY A 133 3.47 11.96 -0.62
N GLN A 134 4.43 12.19 -1.51
CA GLN A 134 4.55 13.42 -2.29
C GLN A 134 3.70 13.44 -3.57
N GLY A 135 3.45 12.28 -4.19
CA GLY A 135 2.78 12.17 -5.48
C GLY A 135 1.28 11.87 -5.40
N ALA A 136 0.82 11.46 -4.23
CA ALA A 136 -0.58 11.25 -4.00
C ALA A 136 -1.27 12.59 -3.72
N SER A 137 -1.99 13.12 -4.71
CA SER A 137 -3.01 14.13 -4.41
C SER A 137 -4.01 13.54 -3.40
N ALA A 138 -4.71 14.37 -2.62
CA ALA A 138 -5.74 13.91 -1.68
C ALA A 138 -6.75 12.91 -2.28
N VAL A 139 -6.86 12.89 -3.60
CA VAL A 139 -7.62 11.93 -4.40
C VAL A 139 -6.89 10.60 -4.56
N GLY A 140 -5.55 10.60 -4.54
CA GLY A 140 -4.76 9.40 -4.83
C GLY A 140 -4.70 8.39 -3.68
N LEU A 141 -4.77 8.84 -2.43
CA LEU A 141 -4.71 7.95 -1.25
C LEU A 141 -6.09 7.52 -0.77
N THR A 142 -7.04 8.44 -0.70
CA THR A 142 -8.34 8.17 -0.09
C THR A 142 -9.42 7.87 -1.11
N ALA A 143 -10.10 8.86 -1.56
CA ALA A 143 -10.99 8.82 -2.70
C ALA A 143 -11.31 10.23 -3.18
N GLY A 144 -11.49 10.36 -4.47
CA GLY A 144 -11.80 11.60 -5.13
C GLY A 144 -13.17 11.63 -5.73
N VAL A 145 -13.76 12.81 -5.73
CA VAL A 145 -14.98 13.07 -6.49
C VAL A 145 -14.56 13.82 -7.75
N ARG A 146 -14.79 13.21 -8.89
CA ARG A 146 -14.49 13.77 -10.20
C ARG A 146 -15.76 13.88 -11.03
N ARG A 147 -15.84 14.94 -11.82
CA ARG A 147 -16.91 15.08 -12.76
C ARG A 147 -16.59 14.34 -14.06
N ASP A 148 -17.43 13.41 -14.44
CA ASP A 148 -17.29 12.67 -15.70
C ASP A 148 -17.41 13.66 -16.87
N PRO A 149 -16.44 13.72 -17.79
CA PRO A 149 -16.50 14.63 -18.94
C PRO A 149 -17.61 14.27 -19.93
N VAL A 150 -18.06 13.01 -19.95
CA VAL A 150 -19.08 12.52 -20.89
C VAL A 150 -20.49 12.70 -20.32
N THR A 151 -20.75 12.15 -19.12
CA THR A 151 -22.07 12.20 -18.49
C THR A 151 -22.32 13.49 -17.72
N ARG A 152 -21.26 14.25 -17.39
CA ARG A 152 -21.26 15.44 -16.53
C ARG A 152 -21.76 15.19 -15.11
N GLU A 153 -21.92 13.94 -14.73
CA GLU A 153 -22.26 13.53 -13.38
C GLU A 153 -21.03 13.46 -12.48
N TRP A 154 -21.25 13.60 -11.18
CA TRP A 154 -20.18 13.42 -10.21
C TRP A 154 -19.98 11.94 -9.94
N THR A 155 -18.77 11.46 -10.19
CA THR A 155 -18.36 10.06 -9.94
C THR A 155 -17.35 9.99 -8.81
N LEU A 156 -17.44 8.93 -8.02
CA LEU A 156 -16.53 8.65 -6.93
C LEU A 156 -15.43 7.69 -7.42
N GLU A 157 -14.19 8.15 -7.36
CA GLU A 157 -13.01 7.31 -7.66
C GLU A 157 -12.34 6.88 -6.36
N GLY A 158 -12.18 5.56 -6.15
CA GLY A 158 -11.47 5.01 -5.00
C GLY A 158 -9.96 5.24 -5.11
N GLY A 159 -9.34 5.73 -4.04
CA GLY A 159 -7.87 5.88 -3.96
C GLY A 159 -7.15 4.61 -3.53
N ALA A 160 -5.84 4.73 -3.28
CA ALA A 160 -4.97 3.61 -2.98
C ALA A 160 -5.43 2.75 -1.80
N LEU A 161 -5.92 3.36 -0.73
CA LEU A 161 -6.42 2.65 0.46
C LEU A 161 -7.67 1.80 0.14
N VAL A 162 -8.59 2.34 -0.67
CA VAL A 162 -9.80 1.63 -1.08
C VAL A 162 -9.47 0.52 -2.07
N LEU A 163 -8.55 0.78 -3.00
CA LEU A 163 -8.08 -0.22 -3.95
C LEU A 163 -7.32 -1.37 -3.27
N ALA A 164 -6.66 -1.09 -2.13
CA ALA A 164 -5.95 -2.08 -1.33
C ALA A 164 -6.86 -2.85 -0.36
N ASP A 165 -8.19 -2.70 -0.40
CA ASP A 165 -9.10 -3.41 0.52
C ASP A 165 -8.83 -4.91 0.51
N LYS A 166 -8.68 -5.50 1.71
CA LYS A 166 -8.27 -6.90 1.96
C LYS A 166 -6.87 -7.25 1.42
N GLY A 167 -6.02 -6.27 1.26
CA GLY A 167 -4.64 -6.43 0.82
C GLY A 167 -3.69 -5.58 1.64
N VAL A 168 -2.63 -5.09 1.00
CA VAL A 168 -1.58 -4.28 1.61
C VAL A 168 -1.47 -2.93 0.90
N CYS A 169 -1.49 -1.86 1.67
CA CYS A 169 -1.20 -0.51 1.18
C CYS A 169 0.24 -0.15 1.53
N LEU A 170 1.04 0.15 0.53
CA LEU A 170 2.45 0.48 0.64
C LEU A 170 2.63 1.98 0.44
N ILE A 171 3.17 2.67 1.44
CA ILE A 171 3.32 4.13 1.38
C ILE A 171 4.78 4.47 1.56
N ASP A 172 5.39 5.00 0.50
CA ASP A 172 6.75 5.54 0.58
C ASP A 172 6.72 7.04 0.88
N GLU A 173 7.78 7.56 1.50
CA GLU A 173 7.87 8.97 1.90
C GLU A 173 6.68 9.45 2.77
N PHE A 174 6.30 8.65 3.75
CA PHE A 174 5.17 8.93 4.64
C PHE A 174 5.32 10.24 5.43
N ASP A 175 6.55 10.69 5.67
CA ASP A 175 6.88 11.96 6.30
C ASP A 175 6.44 13.18 5.49
N LYS A 176 6.34 13.06 4.16
CA LYS A 176 6.03 14.18 3.26
C LYS A 176 4.56 14.33 2.89
N MET A 177 3.69 13.62 3.58
CA MET A 177 2.25 13.67 3.33
C MET A 177 1.62 14.94 3.85
N ASN A 178 0.56 15.36 3.18
CA ASN A 178 -0.29 16.46 3.62
C ASN A 178 -1.12 16.08 4.85
N ASP A 179 -1.49 17.06 5.67
CA ASP A 179 -2.27 16.83 6.89
C ASP A 179 -3.66 16.23 6.63
N ALA A 180 -4.30 16.58 5.52
CA ALA A 180 -5.58 16.00 5.11
C ALA A 180 -5.47 14.49 4.82
N ASP A 181 -4.38 14.08 4.17
CA ASP A 181 -4.11 12.67 3.87
C ASP A 181 -3.73 11.90 5.14
N ARG A 182 -2.96 12.52 6.04
CA ARG A 182 -2.64 11.96 7.37
C ARG A 182 -3.89 11.66 8.19
N THR A 183 -4.85 12.60 8.20
CA THR A 183 -6.13 12.43 8.90
C THR A 183 -6.94 11.28 8.33
N SER A 184 -6.99 11.16 7.01
CA SER A 184 -7.73 10.10 6.32
C SER A 184 -7.11 8.72 6.54
N ILE A 185 -5.78 8.64 6.55
CA ILE A 185 -5.07 7.38 6.89
C ILE A 185 -5.35 7.00 8.35
N HIS A 186 -5.35 7.97 9.26
CA HIS A 186 -5.68 7.73 10.65
C HIS A 186 -7.07 7.12 10.81
N GLU A 187 -8.09 7.65 10.08
CA GLU A 187 -9.43 7.08 10.05
C GLU A 187 -9.43 5.65 9.48
N ALA A 188 -8.75 5.44 8.36
CA ALA A 188 -8.64 4.12 7.73
C ALA A 188 -7.97 3.09 8.65
N MET A 189 -6.90 3.46 9.36
CA MET A 189 -6.19 2.58 10.31
C MET A 189 -7.04 2.22 11.51
N GLU A 190 -7.89 3.13 11.98
CA GLU A 190 -8.71 2.94 13.16
C GLU A 190 -10.02 2.22 12.86
N GLN A 191 -10.77 2.72 11.88
CA GLN A 191 -12.12 2.27 11.57
C GLN A 191 -12.19 1.29 10.42
N GLN A 192 -11.08 1.08 9.69
CA GLN A 192 -11.04 0.29 8.45
C GLN A 192 -12.03 0.78 7.39
N SER A 193 -12.39 2.06 7.46
CA SER A 193 -13.30 2.74 6.55
C SER A 193 -12.87 4.18 6.33
N ILE A 194 -13.27 4.76 5.23
CA ILE A 194 -13.02 6.16 4.85
C ILE A 194 -14.35 6.81 4.56
N SER A 195 -14.66 7.87 5.29
CA SER A 195 -15.89 8.66 5.12
C SER A 195 -15.63 9.83 4.18
N ILE A 196 -16.45 9.97 3.16
CA ILE A 196 -16.33 11.03 2.16
C ILE A 196 -17.62 11.82 2.14
N SER A 197 -17.48 13.13 2.25
CA SER A 197 -18.58 14.11 2.06
C SER A 197 -18.07 15.22 1.15
N LYS A 198 -18.19 15.02 -0.16
CA LYS A 198 -17.75 16.00 -1.18
C LYS A 198 -18.79 16.09 -2.30
N ALA A 199 -19.02 17.31 -2.80
CA ALA A 199 -19.91 17.59 -3.94
C ALA A 199 -21.33 17.00 -3.81
N GLY A 200 -21.88 16.92 -2.57
CA GLY A 200 -23.19 16.34 -2.31
C GLY A 200 -23.24 14.82 -2.25
N ILE A 201 -22.10 14.16 -2.44
CA ILE A 201 -21.97 12.70 -2.28
C ILE A 201 -21.48 12.40 -0.86
N VAL A 202 -22.26 11.64 -0.09
CA VAL A 202 -21.87 11.11 1.21
C VAL A 202 -21.77 9.61 1.06
N ALA A 203 -20.56 9.08 1.22
CA ALA A 203 -20.30 7.64 1.09
C ALA A 203 -19.24 7.20 2.11
N THR A 204 -19.41 5.99 2.62
CA THR A 204 -18.40 5.31 3.45
C THR A 204 -17.82 4.16 2.64
N LEU A 205 -16.51 4.21 2.39
CA LEU A 205 -15.78 3.20 1.65
C LEU A 205 -15.00 2.30 2.62
N GLN A 206 -14.93 1.01 2.33
CA GLN A 206 -14.15 0.07 3.12
C GLN A 206 -12.66 0.16 2.74
N ALA A 207 -11.79 0.18 3.74
CA ALA A 207 -10.32 0.23 3.60
C ALA A 207 -9.67 -0.71 4.62
N ARG A 208 -10.01 -2.00 4.53
CA ARG A 208 -9.47 -3.07 5.39
C ARG A 208 -8.17 -3.57 4.80
N CYS A 209 -7.10 -2.85 5.04
CA CYS A 209 -5.78 -3.20 4.52
C CYS A 209 -4.71 -3.07 5.61
N ALA A 210 -3.66 -3.88 5.51
CA ALA A 210 -2.46 -3.66 6.28
C ALA A 210 -1.66 -2.51 5.65
N ILE A 211 -1.10 -1.64 6.47
CA ILE A 211 -0.32 -0.50 5.99
C ILE A 211 1.15 -0.73 6.31
N VAL A 212 1.98 -0.73 5.27
CA VAL A 212 3.44 -0.73 5.41
C VAL A 212 3.97 0.60 4.89
N ALA A 213 4.46 1.44 5.79
CA ALA A 213 4.92 2.78 5.48
C ALA A 213 6.44 2.90 5.65
N ALA A 214 7.07 3.71 4.79
CA ALA A 214 8.47 4.10 4.94
C ALA A 214 8.56 5.61 5.14
N ALA A 215 9.37 6.02 6.11
CA ALA A 215 9.62 7.42 6.45
C ALA A 215 11.11 7.69 6.63
N ASN A 216 11.50 8.93 6.42
CA ASN A 216 12.85 9.42 6.71
C ASN A 216 12.83 10.24 7.99
N PRO A 217 13.93 10.25 8.77
CA PRO A 217 14.04 11.10 9.96
C PRO A 217 14.14 12.58 9.58
N ILE A 218 13.61 13.47 10.42
CA ILE A 218 13.50 14.93 10.21
C ILE A 218 14.82 15.57 9.78
N ARG A 219 15.94 15.11 10.35
CA ARG A 219 17.29 15.67 10.08
C ARG A 219 18.10 14.86 9.09
N GLY A 220 17.47 13.95 8.33
CA GLY A 220 18.16 13.07 7.40
C GLY A 220 18.94 11.93 8.06
N ARG A 221 19.15 11.94 9.38
CA ARG A 221 19.77 10.85 10.16
C ARG A 221 19.04 10.64 11.46
N TYR A 222 18.89 9.39 11.83
CA TYR A 222 18.28 8.99 13.10
C TYR A 222 19.19 9.33 14.28
N ASN A 223 18.67 10.09 15.23
CA ASN A 223 19.41 10.44 16.44
C ASN A 223 18.95 9.57 17.63
N PRO A 224 19.81 8.66 18.14
CA PRO A 224 19.47 7.81 19.27
C PRO A 224 19.37 8.53 20.62
N THR A 225 19.83 9.78 20.72
CA THR A 225 19.81 10.54 21.97
C THR A 225 18.46 11.20 22.27
N VAL A 226 17.58 11.26 21.28
CA VAL A 226 16.23 11.83 21.42
C VAL A 226 15.16 10.74 21.28
N PRO A 227 13.98 10.90 21.88
CA PRO A 227 12.88 9.97 21.74
C PRO A 227 12.49 9.74 20.27
N PHE A 228 11.90 8.59 19.98
CA PHE A 228 11.47 8.23 18.62
C PHE A 228 10.54 9.28 18.01
N SER A 229 9.58 9.80 18.78
CA SER A 229 8.61 10.81 18.32
C SER A 229 9.27 12.13 17.87
N GLN A 230 10.46 12.46 18.35
CA GLN A 230 11.21 13.65 17.94
C GLN A 230 12.10 13.43 16.72
N ASN A 231 12.29 12.18 16.30
CA ASN A 231 13.01 11.84 15.07
C ASN A 231 12.12 11.86 13.85
N VAL A 232 10.79 11.85 14.02
CA VAL A 232 9.83 11.73 12.93
C VAL A 232 8.85 12.89 12.97
N GLU A 233 8.52 13.46 11.83
CA GLU A 233 7.46 14.48 11.69
C GLU A 233 6.06 13.82 11.64
N LEU A 234 5.77 13.02 12.67
CA LEU A 234 4.49 12.32 12.80
C LEU A 234 3.91 12.59 14.20
N THR A 235 2.59 12.75 14.22
CA THR A 235 1.87 12.93 15.49
C THR A 235 1.80 11.61 16.28
N GLU A 236 1.78 11.70 17.61
CA GLU A 236 1.67 10.52 18.48
C GLU A 236 0.45 9.63 18.18
N PRO A 237 -0.74 10.16 17.84
CA PRO A 237 -1.88 9.34 17.45
C PRO A 237 -1.61 8.46 16.25
N ILE A 238 -0.88 8.94 15.25
CA ILE A 238 -0.51 8.14 14.07
C ILE A 238 0.50 7.06 14.46
N LEU A 239 1.52 7.41 15.24
CA LEU A 239 2.53 6.46 15.69
C LEU A 239 1.92 5.31 16.49
N SER A 240 0.94 5.60 17.35
CA SER A 240 0.24 4.59 18.16
C SER A 240 -0.61 3.60 17.34
N ARG A 241 -0.89 3.92 16.07
CA ARG A 241 -1.64 3.02 15.16
C ARG A 241 -0.75 2.03 14.43
N PHE A 242 0.56 2.26 14.41
CA PHE A 242 1.51 1.27 13.93
C PHE A 242 1.81 0.24 15.01
N ASP A 243 1.68 -1.03 14.66
CA ASP A 243 1.90 -2.15 15.58
C ASP A 243 3.40 -2.47 15.70
N VAL A 244 4.16 -2.25 14.62
CA VAL A 244 5.59 -2.50 14.57
C VAL A 244 6.32 -1.27 14.04
N LEU A 245 7.25 -0.76 14.85
CA LEU A 245 8.13 0.36 14.51
C LEU A 245 9.55 -0.17 14.29
N CYS A 246 10.01 -0.17 13.05
CA CYS A 246 11.36 -0.63 12.69
C CYS A 246 12.26 0.57 12.43
N VAL A 247 13.37 0.65 13.16
CA VAL A 247 14.40 1.69 12.96
C VAL A 247 15.59 1.09 12.22
N VAL A 248 15.87 1.62 11.04
CA VAL A 248 17.00 1.22 10.20
C VAL A 248 18.08 2.27 10.30
N LYS A 249 19.16 1.95 11.01
CA LYS A 249 20.32 2.84 11.19
C LYS A 249 21.40 2.47 10.20
N ASP A 250 22.03 3.46 9.62
CA ASP A 250 23.26 3.28 8.87
C ASP A 250 24.43 3.29 9.84
N LEU A 251 24.98 2.09 10.11
CA LEU A 251 26.12 1.88 11.00
C LEU A 251 27.34 1.58 10.13
N VAL A 252 28.40 2.35 10.34
CA VAL A 252 29.69 2.12 9.69
C VAL A 252 30.39 0.97 10.40
N ASP A 253 30.35 -0.22 9.83
CA ASP A 253 31.05 -1.42 10.32
C ASP A 253 31.83 -2.06 9.17
N PRO A 254 33.19 -1.99 9.19
CA PRO A 254 33.99 -2.51 8.10
C PRO A 254 33.75 -3.99 7.79
N VAL A 255 33.40 -4.80 8.79
CA VAL A 255 33.14 -6.24 8.60
C VAL A 255 31.80 -6.46 7.88
N GLN A 256 30.77 -5.73 8.29
CA GLN A 256 29.46 -5.80 7.64
C GLN A 256 29.52 -5.21 6.23
N ASP A 257 30.25 -4.12 6.04
CA ASP A 257 30.44 -3.48 4.75
C ASP A 257 31.15 -4.40 3.75
N GLU A 258 32.18 -5.13 4.20
CA GLU A 258 32.86 -6.15 3.37
C GLU A 258 31.89 -7.28 2.99
N MET A 259 31.10 -7.80 3.95
CA MET A 259 30.12 -8.84 3.67
C MET A 259 29.04 -8.35 2.70
N LEU A 260 28.59 -7.11 2.84
CA LEU A 260 27.63 -6.49 1.92
C LEU A 260 28.23 -6.34 0.51
N ALA A 261 29.47 -5.85 0.42
CA ALA A 261 30.16 -5.70 -0.86
C ALA A 261 30.39 -7.03 -1.60
N ARG A 262 30.61 -8.12 -0.85
CA ARG A 262 30.70 -9.46 -1.43
C ARG A 262 29.35 -10.04 -1.86
N PHE A 263 28.27 -9.58 -1.25
CA PHE A 263 26.91 -10.03 -1.56
C PHE A 263 26.36 -9.36 -2.82
N VAL A 264 26.68 -8.07 -3.06
CA VAL A 264 26.30 -7.30 -4.24
C VAL A 264 27.10 -7.75 -5.47
#